data_e891b276dc4fa7d0cefca103e2210af2
#
_entry.id   e891b276dc4fa7d0cefca103e2210af2
#
_cell.length_a   1.000
_cell.length_b   1.000
_cell.length_c   1.000
_cell.angle_alpha   90.00
_cell.angle_beta   90.00
_cell.angle_gamma   90.00
#
_symmetry.space_group_name_H-M   'P 1'
#
loop_
_entity.id
_entity.type
_entity.pdbx_description
1 polymer ?
#
loop_
_entity_poly.entity_id
_entity_poly.type
_entity_poly.pdbx_seq_one_letter_code
_entity_poly.pdbx_strand_id
1 'polypeptide(L)'
;LSYWFFLFGGLITISGFLSPEGAADFGWFAYSPLSNEVNSPGVGGDLWIVGLYLVGLSSILGSVNFITTILTMRAPGMTMFRMPIFTWNTLITALLVLIAFPILAAAFLMLEADRKFGAHIFDAANGGALLWQHLFWFFGHPEVYIIALPFFGIITEILPVFSRKPLFGYMTLVGATLSIAALSVAVWAHHMYVTGAVSLPFFSFMTFLIAVPTGVKFFDWIGTMWGGSLSFDTPMLWCIGFLTTFLFGGLTGIILASPPLDFQLSDTYFVVAHFHYVVFGTVVFAMFAGFYFWWPKLTGRMLDEKWGKVHFWLLFIGFHTTFLVQHWLGVEGMPRRYADYLPNEGFTLFNQISSVGAFLLGASMLPFMYNVWKSRKSPLVNVDDPWGWGRSLEWATSCPPPRHNFDSLPRIRSESPAFDLHHPEIALEEYASNMAAEGEFIDAGEHTGRVGALIEQAEHQGGEGDQR
;
A
#
# COMPACT_ATOMS: atom_id res chain seq x y z
N LEU A 1 9.25 12.91 -18.05
CA LEU A 1 8.80 14.19 -17.52
C LEU A 1 8.40 14.08 -16.04
N SER A 2 7.60 13.05 -15.65
CA SER A 2 7.21 12.79 -14.24
C SER A 2 8.42 12.77 -13.30
N TYR A 3 9.49 12.02 -13.62
CA TYR A 3 10.71 11.96 -12.83
C TYR A 3 11.34 13.34 -12.55
N TRP A 4 11.38 14.23 -13.55
CA TRP A 4 11.97 15.56 -13.36
C TRP A 4 11.13 16.46 -12.47
N PHE A 5 9.81 16.39 -12.56
CA PHE A 5 8.93 17.10 -11.63
C PHE A 5 9.10 16.60 -10.19
N PHE A 6 9.24 15.27 -10.01
CA PHE A 6 9.51 14.69 -8.70
C PHE A 6 10.85 15.17 -8.13
N LEU A 7 11.93 15.09 -8.93
CA LEU A 7 13.26 15.46 -8.49
C LEU A 7 13.34 16.93 -8.11
N PHE A 8 12.92 17.82 -9.01
CA PHE A 8 13.00 19.27 -8.74
C PHE A 8 12.01 19.71 -7.64
N GLY A 9 10.81 19.17 -7.62
CA GLY A 9 9.84 19.42 -6.57
C GLY A 9 10.38 19.02 -5.20
N GLY A 10 10.97 17.82 -5.09
CA GLY A 10 11.62 17.37 -3.86
C GLY A 10 12.81 18.26 -3.43
N LEU A 11 13.67 18.65 -4.37
CA LEU A 11 14.79 19.54 -4.09
C LEU A 11 14.32 20.93 -3.63
N ILE A 12 13.27 21.48 -4.23
CA ILE A 12 12.67 22.75 -3.81
C ILE A 12 12.12 22.62 -2.38
N THR A 13 11.35 21.57 -2.08
CA THR A 13 10.81 21.33 -0.73
C THR A 13 11.92 21.25 0.31
N ILE A 14 12.99 20.50 0.04
CA ILE A 14 14.12 20.33 0.96
C ILE A 14 14.93 21.63 1.09
N SER A 15 14.99 22.46 0.06
CA SER A 15 15.73 23.74 0.14
C SER A 15 15.18 24.70 1.20
N GLY A 16 13.94 24.51 1.66
CA GLY A 16 13.39 25.25 2.79
C GLY A 16 14.23 25.15 4.07
N PHE A 17 14.92 24.03 4.30
CA PHE A 17 15.86 23.91 5.43
C PHE A 17 17.09 24.81 5.33
N LEU A 18 17.36 25.37 4.16
CA LEU A 18 18.47 26.30 3.92
C LEU A 18 18.04 27.78 4.06
N SER A 19 16.72 28.03 4.21
CA SER A 19 16.23 29.41 4.40
C SER A 19 16.54 29.94 5.81
N PRO A 20 16.70 31.24 5.99
CA PRO A 20 16.99 31.82 7.29
C PRO A 20 15.95 31.51 8.37
N GLU A 21 14.67 31.43 7.99
CA GLU A 21 13.55 31.15 8.89
C GLU A 21 13.30 29.64 9.03
N GLY A 22 14.04 28.78 8.29
CA GLY A 22 13.87 27.32 8.27
C GLY A 22 12.81 26.82 7.29
N ALA A 23 12.52 25.51 7.35
CA ALA A 23 11.48 24.89 6.56
C ALA A 23 10.08 25.23 7.08
N ALA A 24 9.04 24.82 6.31
CA ALA A 24 7.64 24.96 6.75
C ALA A 24 7.39 24.34 8.12
N ASP A 25 6.75 25.06 9.01
CA ASP A 25 6.50 24.71 10.42
C ASP A 25 5.03 24.46 10.78
N PHE A 26 4.11 24.58 9.82
CA PHE A 26 2.66 24.45 10.00
C PHE A 26 2.14 22.99 9.90
N GLY A 27 3.04 22.01 9.84
CA GLY A 27 2.67 20.59 9.71
C GLY A 27 2.23 20.20 8.29
N TRP A 28 2.14 18.88 8.00
CA TRP A 28 1.94 18.38 6.65
C TRP A 28 0.57 18.68 6.02
N PHE A 29 -0.46 18.94 6.82
CA PHE A 29 -1.79 19.31 6.31
C PHE A 29 -2.03 20.83 6.27
N ALA A 30 -1.04 21.65 6.64
CA ALA A 30 -0.98 23.09 6.41
C ALA A 30 -2.30 23.85 6.72
N TYR A 31 -2.91 23.59 7.87
CA TYR A 31 -4.18 24.22 8.25
C TYR A 31 -4.11 25.75 8.27
N SER A 32 -5.05 26.39 7.57
CA SER A 32 -5.30 27.81 7.69
C SER A 32 -6.03 28.09 9.04
N PRO A 33 -5.68 29.17 9.79
CA PRO A 33 -4.77 30.26 9.42
C PRO A 33 -3.29 30.03 9.75
N LEU A 34 -2.90 28.90 10.34
CA LEU A 34 -1.52 28.64 10.74
C LEU A 34 -0.53 28.74 9.55
N SER A 35 -0.95 28.29 8.37
CA SER A 35 -0.15 28.30 7.14
C SER A 35 -0.14 29.63 6.38
N ASN A 36 -0.89 30.66 6.81
CA ASN A 36 -0.91 31.95 6.14
C ASN A 36 0.40 32.73 6.37
N GLU A 37 0.60 33.82 5.62
CA GLU A 37 1.82 34.62 5.70
C GLU A 37 2.01 35.32 7.05
N VAL A 38 0.93 35.61 7.77
CA VAL A 38 1.00 36.28 9.09
C VAL A 38 1.55 35.35 10.17
N ASN A 39 1.10 34.08 10.16
CA ASN A 39 1.47 33.09 11.18
C ASN A 39 2.75 32.30 10.82
N SER A 40 3.03 32.18 9.53
CA SER A 40 4.21 31.49 8.98
C SER A 40 4.83 32.32 7.86
N PRO A 41 5.49 33.44 8.17
CA PRO A 41 5.94 34.43 7.19
C PRO A 41 7.15 34.00 6.36
N GLY A 42 7.89 32.99 6.80
CA GLY A 42 9.11 32.51 6.15
C GLY A 42 8.91 31.91 4.78
N VAL A 43 9.91 32.07 3.90
CA VAL A 43 9.94 31.49 2.54
C VAL A 43 9.91 29.95 2.55
N GLY A 44 10.24 29.30 3.65
CA GLY A 44 10.17 27.86 3.79
C GLY A 44 8.78 27.27 3.54
N GLY A 45 7.73 28.03 3.94
CA GLY A 45 6.33 27.65 3.64
C GLY A 45 6.03 27.68 2.14
N ASP A 46 6.50 28.70 1.43
CA ASP A 46 6.30 28.84 -0.01
C ASP A 46 7.07 27.75 -0.80
N LEU A 47 8.30 27.49 -0.40
CA LEU A 47 9.11 26.39 -0.99
C LEU A 47 8.46 25.02 -0.78
N TRP A 48 7.83 24.79 0.38
CA TRP A 48 7.06 23.57 0.65
C TRP A 48 5.85 23.48 -0.27
N ILE A 49 5.04 24.54 -0.41
CA ILE A 49 3.85 24.59 -1.25
C ILE A 49 4.22 24.33 -2.72
N VAL A 50 5.17 25.11 -3.27
CA VAL A 50 5.59 24.98 -4.67
C VAL A 50 6.25 23.64 -4.94
N GLY A 51 7.09 23.15 -4.04
CA GLY A 51 7.75 21.86 -4.17
C GLY A 51 6.76 20.71 -4.19
N LEU A 52 5.79 20.68 -3.26
CA LEU A 52 4.75 19.64 -3.23
C LEU A 52 3.76 19.76 -4.41
N TYR A 53 3.48 20.97 -4.88
CA TYR A 53 2.71 21.14 -6.11
C TYR A 53 3.37 20.43 -7.30
N LEU A 54 4.69 20.60 -7.46
CA LEU A 54 5.43 19.91 -8.53
C LEU A 54 5.47 18.40 -8.34
N VAL A 55 5.64 17.90 -7.11
CA VAL A 55 5.56 16.47 -6.79
C VAL A 55 4.17 15.92 -7.10
N GLY A 56 3.11 16.68 -6.82
CA GLY A 56 1.74 16.33 -7.19
C GLY A 56 1.55 16.20 -8.70
N LEU A 57 2.08 17.16 -9.48
CA LEU A 57 2.07 17.07 -10.95
C LEU A 57 2.85 15.84 -11.46
N SER A 58 3.96 15.52 -10.82
CA SER A 58 4.71 14.29 -11.11
C SER A 58 3.84 13.04 -10.94
N SER A 59 3.09 12.96 -9.85
CA SER A 59 2.20 11.83 -9.57
C SER A 59 1.07 11.71 -10.59
N ILE A 60 0.47 12.83 -11.00
CA ILE A 60 -0.54 12.87 -12.07
C ILE A 60 0.03 12.34 -13.39
N LEU A 61 1.20 12.81 -13.81
CA LEU A 61 1.86 12.37 -15.04
C LEU A 61 2.27 10.88 -14.98
N GLY A 62 2.74 10.41 -13.82
CA GLY A 62 3.03 9.01 -13.59
C GLY A 62 1.78 8.13 -13.70
N SER A 63 0.66 8.60 -13.16
CA SER A 63 -0.61 7.89 -13.21
C SER A 63 -1.16 7.77 -14.64
N VAL A 64 -1.07 8.82 -15.45
CA VAL A 64 -1.41 8.75 -16.88
C VAL A 64 -0.57 7.68 -17.59
N ASN A 65 0.72 7.61 -17.30
CA ASN A 65 1.61 6.59 -17.85
C ASN A 65 1.19 5.17 -17.43
N PHE A 66 0.92 4.93 -16.14
CA PHE A 66 0.48 3.62 -15.65
C PHE A 66 -0.85 3.20 -16.28
N ILE A 67 -1.85 4.08 -16.31
CA ILE A 67 -3.17 3.79 -16.92
C ILE A 67 -2.99 3.42 -18.38
N THR A 68 -2.26 4.23 -19.15
CA THR A 68 -2.02 3.98 -20.59
C THR A 68 -1.32 2.64 -20.78
N THR A 69 -0.25 2.37 -20.04
CA THR A 69 0.50 1.11 -20.16
C THR A 69 -0.36 -0.10 -19.85
N ILE A 70 -1.09 -0.08 -18.73
CA ILE A 70 -1.91 -1.21 -18.29
C ILE A 70 -3.09 -1.46 -19.25
N LEU A 71 -3.72 -0.41 -19.78
CA LEU A 71 -4.86 -0.58 -20.68
C LEU A 71 -4.48 -0.95 -22.11
N THR A 72 -3.35 -0.44 -22.63
CA THR A 72 -3.02 -0.56 -24.05
C THR A 72 -1.82 -1.44 -24.37
N MET A 73 -0.95 -1.76 -23.38
CA MET A 73 0.33 -2.42 -23.62
C MET A 73 0.46 -3.76 -22.89
N ARG A 74 -0.65 -4.44 -22.59
CA ARG A 74 -0.61 -5.79 -21.99
C ARG A 74 0.01 -6.81 -22.95
N ALA A 75 0.70 -7.79 -22.35
CA ALA A 75 1.23 -8.91 -23.11
C ALA A 75 0.13 -9.68 -23.85
N PRO A 76 0.42 -10.30 -25.03
CA PRO A 76 -0.55 -11.12 -25.74
C PRO A 76 -1.13 -12.23 -24.86
N GLY A 77 -2.45 -12.35 -24.81
CA GLY A 77 -3.18 -13.29 -23.95
C GLY A 77 -3.49 -12.79 -22.54
N MET A 78 -2.87 -11.71 -22.08
CA MET A 78 -3.16 -11.08 -20.78
C MET A 78 -4.39 -10.19 -20.90
N THR A 79 -5.56 -10.76 -20.72
CA THR A 79 -6.82 -9.99 -20.59
C THR A 79 -6.87 -9.25 -19.26
N MET A 80 -7.86 -8.37 -19.05
CA MET A 80 -8.01 -7.65 -17.77
C MET A 80 -8.05 -8.61 -16.58
N PHE A 81 -8.84 -9.67 -16.67
CA PHE A 81 -9.01 -10.68 -15.59
C PHE A 81 -7.95 -11.80 -15.59
N ARG A 82 -6.82 -11.58 -16.26
CA ARG A 82 -5.60 -12.38 -16.15
C ARG A 82 -4.42 -11.57 -15.65
N MET A 83 -4.66 -10.29 -15.31
CA MET A 83 -3.63 -9.46 -14.71
C MET A 83 -3.41 -9.84 -13.24
N PRO A 84 -2.18 -9.74 -12.74
CA PRO A 84 -1.91 -9.83 -11.31
C PRO A 84 -2.76 -8.82 -10.50
N ILE A 85 -3.15 -9.16 -9.29
CA ILE A 85 -3.91 -8.24 -8.41
C ILE A 85 -3.09 -6.98 -8.10
N PHE A 86 -1.76 -7.09 -8.02
CA PHE A 86 -0.88 -5.93 -7.90
C PHE A 86 -1.08 -4.93 -9.06
N THR A 87 -1.23 -5.43 -10.28
CA THR A 87 -1.47 -4.59 -11.46
C THR A 87 -2.85 -3.93 -11.40
N TRP A 88 -3.90 -4.64 -10.95
CA TRP A 88 -5.20 -4.05 -10.68
C TRP A 88 -5.13 -2.95 -9.62
N ASN A 89 -4.45 -3.20 -8.51
CA ASN A 89 -4.30 -2.21 -7.45
C ASN A 89 -3.55 -0.97 -7.94
N THR A 90 -2.52 -1.14 -8.77
CA THR A 90 -1.77 -0.04 -9.39
C THR A 90 -2.65 0.78 -10.35
N LEU A 91 -3.47 0.13 -11.18
CA LEU A 91 -4.42 0.79 -12.07
C LEU A 91 -5.42 1.63 -11.28
N ILE A 92 -6.03 1.05 -10.26
CA ILE A 92 -7.04 1.72 -9.42
C ILE A 92 -6.41 2.87 -8.64
N THR A 93 -5.20 2.69 -8.11
CA THR A 93 -4.42 3.75 -7.47
C THR A 93 -4.17 4.91 -8.43
N ALA A 94 -3.76 4.62 -9.66
CA ALA A 94 -3.53 5.65 -10.66
C ALA A 94 -4.80 6.45 -11.01
N LEU A 95 -5.96 5.80 -11.04
CA LEU A 95 -7.25 6.49 -11.20
C LEU A 95 -7.58 7.39 -10.01
N LEU A 96 -7.33 6.93 -8.77
CA LEU A 96 -7.52 7.76 -7.57
C LEU A 96 -6.61 8.99 -7.56
N VAL A 97 -5.36 8.85 -7.99
CA VAL A 97 -4.44 10.00 -8.12
C VAL A 97 -5.01 11.05 -9.06
N LEU A 98 -5.57 10.66 -10.21
CA LEU A 98 -6.18 11.59 -11.15
C LEU A 98 -7.42 12.33 -10.59
N ILE A 99 -8.08 11.75 -9.60
CA ILE A 99 -9.23 12.39 -8.93
C ILE A 99 -8.75 13.31 -7.79
N ALA A 100 -7.87 12.85 -6.94
CA ALA A 100 -7.52 13.50 -5.69
C ALA A 100 -6.46 14.62 -5.84
N PHE A 101 -5.41 14.38 -6.61
CA PHE A 101 -4.27 15.31 -6.70
C PHE A 101 -4.60 16.65 -7.39
N PRO A 102 -5.47 16.76 -8.39
CA PRO A 102 -5.87 18.06 -8.94
C PRO A 102 -6.50 18.99 -7.90
N ILE A 103 -7.24 18.44 -6.94
CA ILE A 103 -7.88 19.22 -5.86
C ILE A 103 -6.83 19.74 -4.88
N LEU A 104 -5.86 18.89 -4.50
CA LEU A 104 -4.72 19.33 -3.70
C LEU A 104 -3.90 20.40 -4.41
N ALA A 105 -3.63 20.21 -5.70
CA ALA A 105 -2.92 21.18 -6.53
C ALA A 105 -3.62 22.54 -6.56
N ALA A 106 -4.95 22.54 -6.71
CA ALA A 106 -5.76 23.75 -6.64
C ALA A 106 -5.68 24.39 -5.24
N ALA A 107 -5.78 23.59 -4.18
CA ALA A 107 -5.66 24.10 -2.79
C ALA A 107 -4.30 24.77 -2.53
N PHE A 108 -3.19 24.17 -3.00
CA PHE A 108 -1.86 24.75 -2.89
C PHE A 108 -1.73 26.06 -3.67
N LEU A 109 -2.26 26.15 -4.89
CA LEU A 109 -2.25 27.41 -5.66
C LEU A 109 -3.09 28.50 -4.99
N MET A 110 -4.23 28.13 -4.39
CA MET A 110 -5.07 29.08 -3.63
C MET A 110 -4.34 29.57 -2.38
N LEU A 111 -3.64 28.67 -1.64
CA LEU A 111 -2.86 29.06 -0.45
C LEU A 111 -1.69 29.98 -0.83
N GLU A 112 -0.97 29.69 -1.90
CA GLU A 112 0.10 30.54 -2.39
C GLU A 112 -0.42 31.89 -2.86
N ALA A 113 -1.60 31.93 -3.49
CA ALA A 113 -2.26 33.19 -3.89
C ALA A 113 -2.63 34.04 -2.65
N ASP A 114 -3.11 33.43 -1.57
CA ASP A 114 -3.36 34.15 -0.31
C ASP A 114 -2.07 34.70 0.29
N ARG A 115 -1.03 33.86 0.35
CA ARG A 115 0.25 34.22 0.98
C ARG A 115 1.01 35.35 0.24
N LYS A 116 1.01 35.32 -1.10
CA LYS A 116 1.88 36.20 -1.91
C LYS A 116 1.14 37.26 -2.72
N PHE A 117 -0.15 37.04 -3.00
CA PHE A 117 -0.89 37.93 -3.89
C PHE A 117 -2.13 38.56 -3.23
N GLY A 118 -2.36 38.33 -1.93
CA GLY A 118 -3.48 38.90 -1.19
C GLY A 118 -4.85 38.51 -1.75
N ALA A 119 -5.01 37.25 -2.13
CA ALA A 119 -6.25 36.77 -2.73
C ALA A 119 -7.40 36.60 -1.70
N HIS A 120 -7.07 36.45 -0.40
CA HIS A 120 -8.02 36.36 0.72
C HIS A 120 -9.03 35.20 0.62
N ILE A 121 -8.66 34.08 -0.04
CA ILE A 121 -9.55 32.93 -0.28
C ILE A 121 -9.88 32.24 1.05
N PHE A 122 -8.86 32.07 1.91
CA PHE A 122 -9.00 31.37 3.19
C PHE A 122 -9.23 32.29 4.39
N ASP A 123 -9.58 33.56 4.14
CA ASP A 123 -10.05 34.46 5.19
C ASP A 123 -11.40 33.99 5.75
N ALA A 124 -11.65 34.25 7.03
CA ALA A 124 -12.87 33.83 7.72
C ALA A 124 -14.16 34.24 7.01
N ALA A 125 -14.16 35.40 6.33
CA ALA A 125 -15.30 35.88 5.56
C ALA A 125 -15.57 35.10 4.26
N ASN A 126 -14.57 34.37 3.75
CA ASN A 126 -14.61 33.71 2.43
C ASN A 126 -14.52 32.17 2.51
N GLY A 127 -14.74 31.58 3.68
CA GLY A 127 -14.69 30.12 3.90
C GLY A 127 -13.66 29.67 4.92
N GLY A 128 -12.61 30.46 5.12
CA GLY A 128 -11.64 30.29 6.22
C GLY A 128 -11.00 28.91 6.28
N ALA A 129 -10.71 28.51 7.51
CA ALA A 129 -10.10 27.23 7.84
C ALA A 129 -10.93 26.02 7.37
N LEU A 130 -12.26 26.15 7.37
CA LEU A 130 -13.16 25.06 6.96
C LEU A 130 -13.01 24.72 5.47
N LEU A 131 -12.93 25.74 4.62
CA LEU A 131 -12.72 25.55 3.17
C LEU A 131 -11.39 24.83 2.90
N TRP A 132 -10.30 25.27 3.58
CA TRP A 132 -9.01 24.59 3.47
C TRP A 132 -9.11 23.12 3.88
N GLN A 133 -9.72 22.83 5.03
CA GLN A 133 -9.85 21.47 5.54
C GLN A 133 -10.64 20.56 4.59
N HIS A 134 -11.73 21.03 3.99
CA HIS A 134 -12.48 20.28 2.99
C HIS A 134 -11.65 19.98 1.74
N LEU A 135 -10.96 20.96 1.18
CA LEU A 135 -10.10 20.77 0.01
C LEU A 135 -8.94 19.83 0.30
N PHE A 136 -8.30 20.01 1.47
CA PHE A 136 -7.18 19.16 1.87
C PHE A 136 -7.62 17.72 2.11
N TRP A 137 -8.69 17.48 2.87
CA TRP A 137 -9.11 16.13 3.24
C TRP A 137 -9.84 15.39 2.12
N PHE A 138 -10.44 16.10 1.17
CA PHE A 138 -10.92 15.46 -0.05
C PHE A 138 -9.78 14.80 -0.84
N PHE A 139 -8.57 15.33 -0.76
CA PHE A 139 -7.36 14.66 -1.18
C PHE A 139 -6.87 13.67 -0.11
N GLY A 140 -6.78 14.11 1.15
CA GLY A 140 -6.01 13.44 2.20
C GLY A 140 -6.54 12.06 2.58
N HIS A 141 -7.85 11.81 2.50
CA HIS A 141 -8.35 10.45 2.72
C HIS A 141 -8.12 9.52 1.51
N PRO A 142 -8.45 9.89 0.26
CA PRO A 142 -8.00 9.10 -0.90
C PRO A 142 -6.49 8.84 -0.90
N GLU A 143 -5.65 9.77 -0.43
CA GLU A 143 -4.19 9.60 -0.34
C GLU A 143 -3.82 8.37 0.49
N VAL A 144 -4.45 8.13 1.64
CA VAL A 144 -4.12 6.95 2.46
C VAL A 144 -4.45 5.64 1.73
N TYR A 145 -5.47 5.62 0.88
CA TYR A 145 -5.78 4.46 0.02
C TYR A 145 -4.87 4.38 -1.21
N ILE A 146 -4.45 5.51 -1.77
CA ILE A 146 -3.41 5.57 -2.82
C ILE A 146 -2.13 4.92 -2.32
N ILE A 147 -1.77 5.17 -1.06
CA ILE A 147 -0.63 4.52 -0.42
C ILE A 147 -0.91 3.03 -0.18
N ALA A 148 -2.05 2.67 0.40
CA ALA A 148 -2.32 1.30 0.87
C ALA A 148 -2.54 0.28 -0.26
N LEU A 149 -3.25 0.64 -1.33
CA LEU A 149 -3.70 -0.32 -2.35
C LEU A 149 -2.53 -1.05 -3.07
N PRO A 150 -1.44 -0.39 -3.49
CA PRO A 150 -0.32 -1.11 -4.09
C PRO A 150 0.30 -2.14 -3.14
N PHE A 151 0.40 -1.81 -1.85
CA PHE A 151 0.94 -2.71 -0.84
C PHE A 151 0.01 -3.88 -0.52
N PHE A 152 -1.31 -3.68 -0.57
CA PHE A 152 -2.28 -4.79 -0.57
C PHE A 152 -2.05 -5.72 -1.76
N GLY A 153 -1.71 -5.16 -2.93
CA GLY A 153 -1.34 -5.94 -4.10
C GLY A 153 -0.11 -6.80 -3.85
N ILE A 154 0.96 -6.25 -3.26
CA ILE A 154 2.17 -7.01 -2.91
C ILE A 154 1.84 -8.22 -2.02
N ILE A 155 1.07 -8.01 -0.94
CA ILE A 155 0.67 -9.09 -0.03
C ILE A 155 -0.13 -10.16 -0.78
N THR A 156 -1.05 -9.72 -1.66
CA THR A 156 -1.90 -10.63 -2.43
C THR A 156 -1.10 -11.50 -3.41
N GLU A 157 -0.01 -11.00 -3.98
CA GLU A 157 0.86 -11.78 -4.87
C GLU A 157 1.73 -12.80 -4.10
N ILE A 158 2.13 -12.47 -2.87
CA ILE A 158 3.05 -13.31 -2.09
C ILE A 158 2.33 -14.45 -1.38
N LEU A 159 1.15 -14.21 -0.82
CA LEU A 159 0.42 -15.21 -0.03
C LEU A 159 0.17 -16.54 -0.77
N PRO A 160 -0.27 -16.57 -2.04
CA PRO A 160 -0.48 -17.82 -2.77
C PRO A 160 0.79 -18.66 -2.93
N VAL A 161 1.94 -18.01 -3.11
CA VAL A 161 3.24 -18.66 -3.31
C VAL A 161 3.63 -19.45 -2.06
N PHE A 162 3.57 -18.83 -0.89
CA PHE A 162 3.95 -19.47 0.38
C PHE A 162 2.81 -20.25 1.05
N SER A 163 1.60 -20.18 0.50
CA SER A 163 0.49 -21.07 0.84
C SER A 163 0.43 -22.30 -0.07
N ARG A 164 1.18 -22.29 -1.18
CA ARG A 164 1.19 -23.31 -2.24
C ARG A 164 -0.22 -23.62 -2.73
N LYS A 165 -1.00 -22.58 -2.96
CA LYS A 165 -2.41 -22.66 -3.28
C LYS A 165 -2.80 -21.50 -4.20
N PRO A 166 -3.80 -21.65 -5.09
CA PRO A 166 -4.31 -20.53 -5.89
C PRO A 166 -4.86 -19.42 -5.01
N LEU A 167 -4.86 -18.22 -5.54
CA LEU A 167 -5.45 -17.06 -4.88
C LEU A 167 -6.96 -17.30 -4.71
N PHE A 168 -7.43 -17.25 -3.47
CA PHE A 168 -8.85 -17.33 -3.18
C PHE A 168 -9.53 -15.99 -3.48
N GLY A 169 -10.65 -16.00 -4.20
CA GLY A 169 -11.46 -14.82 -4.40
C GLY A 169 -10.85 -13.76 -5.32
N TYR A 170 -10.20 -14.12 -6.44
CA TYR A 170 -9.63 -13.15 -7.38
C TYR A 170 -10.63 -12.05 -7.78
N MET A 171 -11.87 -12.42 -8.17
CA MET A 171 -12.90 -11.47 -8.57
C MET A 171 -13.40 -10.61 -7.40
N THR A 172 -13.53 -11.19 -6.21
CA THR A 172 -13.93 -10.46 -5.00
C THR A 172 -12.85 -9.48 -4.56
N LEU A 173 -11.56 -9.83 -4.71
CA LEU A 173 -10.43 -8.92 -4.48
C LEU A 173 -10.44 -7.72 -5.43
N VAL A 174 -10.70 -7.93 -6.73
CA VAL A 174 -10.84 -6.84 -7.70
C VAL A 174 -12.02 -5.94 -7.35
N GLY A 175 -13.20 -6.55 -7.08
CA GLY A 175 -14.42 -5.83 -6.71
C GLY A 175 -14.25 -5.06 -5.39
N ALA A 176 -13.62 -5.64 -4.38
CA ALA A 176 -13.31 -4.98 -3.12
C ALA A 176 -12.37 -3.79 -3.31
N THR A 177 -11.33 -3.92 -4.15
CA THR A 177 -10.41 -2.82 -4.44
C THR A 177 -11.12 -1.65 -5.13
N LEU A 178 -11.98 -1.92 -6.12
CA LEU A 178 -12.81 -0.91 -6.77
C LEU A 178 -13.76 -0.23 -5.79
N SER A 179 -14.38 -1.01 -4.90
CA SER A 179 -15.30 -0.49 -3.88
C SER A 179 -14.60 0.42 -2.87
N ILE A 180 -13.41 0.03 -2.39
CA ILE A 180 -12.57 0.86 -1.51
C ILE A 180 -12.25 2.18 -2.22
N ALA A 181 -11.81 2.15 -3.46
CA ALA A 181 -11.45 3.34 -4.21
C ALA A 181 -12.67 4.27 -4.41
N ALA A 182 -13.82 3.72 -4.79
CA ALA A 182 -15.04 4.51 -4.97
C ALA A 182 -15.53 5.14 -3.65
N LEU A 183 -15.50 4.38 -2.55
CA LEU A 183 -15.92 4.88 -1.23
C LEU A 183 -14.93 5.91 -0.67
N SER A 184 -13.63 5.80 -0.98
CA SER A 184 -12.59 6.66 -0.42
C SER A 184 -12.82 8.16 -0.69
N VAL A 185 -13.46 8.51 -1.80
CA VAL A 185 -13.79 9.91 -2.14
C VAL A 185 -15.06 10.43 -1.44
N ALA A 186 -15.73 9.62 -0.62
CA ALA A 186 -16.97 9.98 0.06
C ALA A 186 -16.86 10.00 1.60
N VAL A 187 -15.68 9.75 2.16
CA VAL A 187 -15.48 9.60 3.61
C VAL A 187 -14.62 10.69 4.26
N TRP A 188 -14.06 11.61 3.49
CA TRP A 188 -12.98 12.51 3.90
C TRP A 188 -13.26 13.32 5.17
N ALA A 189 -14.53 13.71 5.43
CA ALA A 189 -14.83 14.61 6.54
C ALA A 189 -14.90 13.91 7.90
N HIS A 190 -14.57 12.62 8.00
CA HIS A 190 -14.30 12.01 9.30
C HIS A 190 -13.02 12.60 9.95
N HIS A 191 -12.12 13.20 9.18
CA HIS A 191 -11.00 13.99 9.71
C HIS A 191 -11.43 15.35 10.30
N MET A 192 -12.73 15.69 10.25
CA MET A 192 -13.28 17.00 10.58
C MET A 192 -14.45 16.93 11.56
N TYR A 193 -14.69 15.80 12.22
CA TYR A 193 -15.81 15.63 13.14
C TYR A 193 -15.83 16.68 14.25
N VAL A 194 -14.67 16.96 14.85
CA VAL A 194 -14.52 17.93 15.94
C VAL A 194 -14.75 19.38 15.53
N THR A 195 -14.81 19.68 14.23
CA THR A 195 -15.15 21.03 13.74
C THR A 195 -16.64 21.36 13.98
N GLY A 196 -17.48 20.35 14.14
CA GLY A 196 -18.94 20.49 14.24
C GLY A 196 -19.62 20.98 12.95
N ALA A 197 -18.89 21.13 11.85
CA ALA A 197 -19.36 21.74 10.61
C ALA A 197 -19.61 20.72 9.47
N VAL A 198 -19.66 19.43 9.79
CA VAL A 198 -19.86 18.34 8.82
C VAL A 198 -21.06 17.48 9.21
N SER A 199 -21.67 16.80 8.21
CA SER A 199 -22.78 15.86 8.47
C SER A 199 -22.24 14.59 9.14
N LEU A 200 -22.27 14.57 10.48
CA LEU A 200 -21.77 13.43 11.27
C LEU A 200 -22.43 12.10 10.88
N PRO A 201 -23.78 11.99 10.73
CA PRO A 201 -24.39 10.71 10.37
C PRO A 201 -23.94 10.20 8.99
N PHE A 202 -23.82 11.09 7.99
CA PHE A 202 -23.41 10.72 6.65
C PHE A 202 -21.95 10.22 6.63
N PHE A 203 -21.02 11.03 7.13
CA PHE A 203 -19.59 10.68 7.06
C PHE A 203 -19.24 9.51 7.99
N SER A 204 -19.93 9.35 9.11
CA SER A 204 -19.79 8.18 9.97
C SER A 204 -20.26 6.90 9.24
N PHE A 205 -21.47 6.92 8.67
CA PHE A 205 -22.00 5.78 7.91
C PHE A 205 -21.08 5.38 6.76
N MET A 206 -20.64 6.34 5.95
CA MET A 206 -19.74 6.07 4.83
C MET A 206 -18.38 5.51 5.28
N THR A 207 -17.88 5.99 6.43
CA THR A 207 -16.62 5.51 7.02
C THR A 207 -16.73 4.08 7.56
N PHE A 208 -17.86 3.72 8.18
CA PHE A 208 -18.13 2.32 8.54
C PHE A 208 -18.27 1.44 7.28
N LEU A 209 -18.90 1.96 6.24
CA LEU A 209 -19.15 1.20 5.00
C LEU A 209 -17.85 0.81 4.28
N ILE A 210 -16.83 1.68 4.28
CA ILE A 210 -15.55 1.36 3.61
C ILE A 210 -14.76 0.23 4.31
N ALA A 211 -15.09 -0.06 5.57
CA ALA A 211 -14.50 -1.21 6.26
C ALA A 211 -14.99 -2.56 5.70
N VAL A 212 -16.16 -2.60 5.09
CA VAL A 212 -16.76 -3.84 4.56
C VAL A 212 -15.90 -4.45 3.44
N PRO A 213 -15.60 -3.75 2.33
CA PRO A 213 -14.74 -4.30 1.29
C PRO A 213 -13.31 -4.58 1.77
N THR A 214 -12.82 -3.87 2.77
CA THR A 214 -11.54 -4.19 3.43
C THR A 214 -11.62 -5.52 4.16
N GLY A 215 -12.72 -5.78 4.87
CA GLY A 215 -13.01 -7.08 5.49
C GLY A 215 -13.07 -8.22 4.47
N VAL A 216 -13.67 -8.01 3.30
CA VAL A 216 -13.69 -9.00 2.21
C VAL A 216 -12.26 -9.38 1.82
N LYS A 217 -11.35 -8.42 1.65
CA LYS A 217 -9.93 -8.71 1.36
C LYS A 217 -9.28 -9.57 2.44
N PHE A 218 -9.56 -9.30 3.73
CA PHE A 218 -9.05 -10.12 4.82
C PHE A 218 -9.55 -11.56 4.73
N PHE A 219 -10.81 -11.78 4.43
CA PHE A 219 -11.35 -13.12 4.24
C PHE A 219 -10.73 -13.82 3.02
N ASP A 220 -10.47 -13.12 1.94
CA ASP A 220 -9.81 -13.66 0.76
C ASP A 220 -8.34 -14.04 1.06
N TRP A 221 -7.60 -13.24 1.83
CA TRP A 221 -6.24 -13.58 2.26
C TRP A 221 -6.22 -14.77 3.22
N ILE A 222 -7.13 -14.82 4.19
CA ILE A 222 -7.27 -15.97 5.09
C ILE A 222 -7.70 -17.22 4.29
N GLY A 223 -8.66 -17.07 3.37
CA GLY A 223 -9.11 -18.16 2.49
C GLY A 223 -7.99 -18.70 1.59
N THR A 224 -7.06 -17.83 1.15
CA THR A 224 -5.87 -18.24 0.42
C THR A 224 -4.94 -19.10 1.28
N MET A 225 -4.77 -18.78 2.55
CA MET A 225 -3.95 -19.57 3.48
C MET A 225 -4.65 -20.81 4.01
N TRP A 226 -5.97 -20.79 4.11
CA TRP A 226 -6.78 -21.86 4.69
C TRP A 226 -6.67 -23.15 3.88
N GLY A 227 -6.26 -24.22 4.54
CA GLY A 227 -6.05 -25.54 3.88
C GLY A 227 -4.85 -25.59 2.94
N GLY A 228 -4.02 -24.54 2.90
CA GLY A 228 -2.78 -24.51 2.14
C GLY A 228 -1.60 -25.19 2.87
N SER A 229 -0.56 -25.52 2.13
CA SER A 229 0.72 -26.02 2.66
C SER A 229 1.66 -24.85 2.97
N LEU A 230 1.47 -24.22 4.13
CA LEU A 230 2.15 -22.97 4.50
C LEU A 230 3.65 -23.16 4.68
N SER A 231 4.45 -22.31 4.04
CA SER A 231 5.88 -22.18 4.27
C SER A 231 6.16 -20.82 4.93
N PHE A 232 6.88 -20.87 6.09
CA PHE A 232 7.19 -19.67 6.89
C PHE A 232 8.57 -19.10 6.54
N ASP A 233 8.83 -18.93 5.26
CA ASP A 233 9.98 -18.19 4.78
C ASP A 233 9.82 -16.69 5.05
N THR A 234 10.91 -15.95 4.97
CA THR A 234 10.93 -14.54 5.37
C THR A 234 9.81 -13.70 4.72
N PRO A 235 9.50 -13.79 3.40
CA PRO A 235 8.40 -13.03 2.81
C PRO A 235 7.04 -13.33 3.46
N MET A 236 6.78 -14.61 3.78
CA MET A 236 5.52 -15.01 4.42
C MET A 236 5.38 -14.46 5.83
N LEU A 237 6.46 -14.41 6.61
CA LEU A 237 6.42 -13.80 7.95
C LEU A 237 6.03 -12.32 7.87
N TRP A 238 6.55 -11.59 6.89
CA TRP A 238 6.18 -10.20 6.64
C TRP A 238 4.71 -10.05 6.24
N CYS A 239 4.17 -10.98 5.44
CA CYS A 239 2.74 -11.01 5.11
C CYS A 239 1.87 -11.25 6.36
N ILE A 240 2.24 -12.18 7.23
CA ILE A 240 1.53 -12.44 8.49
C ILE A 240 1.63 -11.23 9.42
N GLY A 241 2.82 -10.60 9.49
CA GLY A 241 3.02 -9.36 10.23
C GLY A 241 2.12 -8.25 9.73
N PHE A 242 2.00 -8.07 8.40
CA PHE A 242 1.05 -7.15 7.79
C PHE A 242 -0.40 -7.46 8.21
N LEU A 243 -0.84 -8.71 8.05
CA LEU A 243 -2.22 -9.09 8.38
C LEU A 243 -2.56 -8.77 9.85
N THR A 244 -1.67 -9.14 10.78
CA THR A 244 -1.85 -8.89 12.20
C THR A 244 -1.91 -7.39 12.50
N THR A 245 -0.96 -6.64 11.98
CA THR A 245 -0.79 -5.21 12.27
C THR A 245 -1.92 -4.38 11.64
N PHE A 246 -2.20 -4.60 10.37
CA PHE A 246 -3.24 -3.85 9.66
C PHE A 246 -4.65 -4.18 10.17
N LEU A 247 -4.93 -5.44 10.55
CA LEU A 247 -6.21 -5.80 11.16
C LEU A 247 -6.45 -4.98 12.43
N PHE A 248 -5.45 -4.91 13.32
CA PHE A 248 -5.56 -4.12 14.54
C PHE A 248 -5.75 -2.63 14.24
N GLY A 249 -5.00 -2.09 13.27
CA GLY A 249 -5.17 -0.71 12.79
C GLY A 249 -6.56 -0.44 12.22
N GLY A 250 -7.12 -1.37 11.44
CA GLY A 250 -8.47 -1.27 10.90
C GLY A 250 -9.54 -1.24 12.00
N LEU A 251 -9.41 -2.10 13.02
CA LEU A 251 -10.32 -2.12 14.17
C LEU A 251 -10.28 -0.81 14.98
N THR A 252 -9.10 -0.22 15.20
CA THR A 252 -8.98 1.09 15.85
C THR A 252 -9.54 2.22 14.98
N GLY A 253 -9.50 2.07 13.64
CA GLY A 253 -10.19 2.95 12.70
C GLY A 253 -11.71 2.93 12.85
N ILE A 254 -12.31 1.77 13.12
CA ILE A 254 -13.73 1.64 13.42
C ILE A 254 -14.11 2.42 14.70
N ILE A 255 -13.24 2.44 15.72
CA ILE A 255 -13.44 3.27 16.92
C ILE A 255 -13.49 4.75 16.53
N LEU A 256 -12.52 5.23 15.75
CA LEU A 256 -12.46 6.63 15.29
C LEU A 256 -13.58 6.99 14.30
N ALA A 257 -14.16 6.02 13.59
CA ALA A 257 -15.31 6.24 12.70
C ALA A 257 -16.57 6.66 13.44
N SER A 258 -16.64 6.43 14.76
CA SER A 258 -17.76 6.80 15.64
C SER A 258 -17.54 8.21 16.18
N PRO A 259 -18.34 9.23 15.79
CA PRO A 259 -18.14 10.60 16.25
C PRO A 259 -18.10 10.76 17.77
N PRO A 260 -18.95 10.11 18.59
CA PRO A 260 -18.87 10.23 20.04
C PRO A 260 -17.55 9.75 20.63
N LEU A 261 -16.90 8.74 20.01
CA LEU A 261 -15.59 8.26 20.44
C LEU A 261 -14.48 9.15 19.91
N ASP A 262 -14.58 9.57 18.64
CA ASP A 262 -13.59 10.46 18.02
C ASP A 262 -13.48 11.81 18.77
N PHE A 263 -14.58 12.36 19.27
CA PHE A 263 -14.56 13.60 20.07
C PHE A 263 -13.66 13.52 21.31
N GLN A 264 -13.45 12.32 21.85
CA GLN A 264 -12.55 12.10 22.98
C GLN A 264 -11.12 11.78 22.55
N LEU A 265 -10.93 11.21 21.35
CA LEU A 265 -9.67 10.65 20.88
C LEU A 265 -8.98 11.51 19.81
N SER A 266 -9.72 12.43 19.18
CA SER A 266 -9.18 13.33 18.16
C SER A 266 -8.01 14.14 18.70
N ASP A 267 -6.95 14.27 17.89
CA ASP A 267 -5.70 14.95 18.25
C ASP A 267 -4.95 14.41 19.48
N THR A 268 -5.27 13.19 19.92
CA THR A 268 -4.51 12.45 20.94
C THR A 268 -3.54 11.44 20.32
N TYR A 269 -2.71 10.82 21.17
CA TYR A 269 -1.82 9.72 20.75
C TYR A 269 -2.57 8.47 20.28
N PHE A 270 -3.87 8.33 20.55
CA PHE A 270 -4.67 7.25 19.95
C PHE A 270 -4.72 7.34 18.42
N VAL A 271 -4.87 8.55 17.88
CA VAL A 271 -4.83 8.78 16.43
C VAL A 271 -3.44 8.47 15.88
N VAL A 272 -2.38 8.85 16.61
CA VAL A 272 -0.99 8.52 16.22
C VAL A 272 -0.78 7.01 16.16
N ALA A 273 -1.22 6.28 17.18
CA ALA A 273 -1.17 4.83 17.21
C ALA A 273 -1.93 4.22 16.04
N HIS A 274 -3.18 4.62 15.84
CA HIS A 274 -4.04 4.14 14.77
C HIS A 274 -3.37 4.31 13.40
N PHE A 275 -2.96 5.52 13.03
CA PHE A 275 -2.43 5.72 11.68
C PHE A 275 -1.08 5.04 11.46
N HIS A 276 -0.26 4.83 12.51
CA HIS A 276 0.93 4.00 12.35
C HIS A 276 0.59 2.52 12.12
N TYR A 277 -0.42 1.99 12.80
CA TYR A 277 -0.89 0.64 12.56
C TYR A 277 -1.43 0.43 11.13
N VAL A 278 -2.12 1.42 10.56
CA VAL A 278 -2.60 1.30 9.17
C VAL A 278 -1.55 1.69 8.14
N VAL A 279 -0.77 2.76 8.32
CA VAL A 279 0.22 3.21 7.32
C VAL A 279 1.51 2.41 7.42
N PHE A 280 2.17 2.42 8.59
CA PHE A 280 3.41 1.67 8.76
C PHE A 280 3.17 0.15 8.65
N GLY A 281 2.08 -0.32 9.28
CA GLY A 281 1.66 -1.73 9.21
C GLY A 281 1.38 -2.20 7.78
N THR A 282 0.92 -1.33 6.90
CA THR A 282 0.73 -1.65 5.48
C THR A 282 2.04 -1.50 4.71
N VAL A 283 2.59 -0.28 4.70
CA VAL A 283 3.69 0.08 3.80
C VAL A 283 4.95 -0.68 4.13
N VAL A 284 5.40 -0.62 5.38
CA VAL A 284 6.71 -1.16 5.76
C VAL A 284 6.71 -2.69 5.75
N PHE A 285 5.65 -3.32 6.28
CA PHE A 285 5.56 -4.78 6.27
C PHE A 285 5.44 -5.34 4.84
N ALA A 286 4.58 -4.77 4.01
CA ALA A 286 4.44 -5.22 2.63
C ALA A 286 5.67 -4.87 1.77
N MET A 287 6.30 -3.73 2.00
CA MET A 287 7.54 -3.35 1.32
C MET A 287 8.64 -4.39 1.59
N PHE A 288 8.86 -4.79 2.85
CA PHE A 288 9.86 -5.81 3.16
C PHE A 288 9.43 -7.19 2.67
N ALA A 289 8.13 -7.54 2.73
CA ALA A 289 7.65 -8.77 2.10
C ALA A 289 8.06 -8.83 0.62
N GLY A 290 7.75 -7.77 -0.14
CA GLY A 290 8.12 -7.64 -1.55
C GLY A 290 9.63 -7.58 -1.75
N PHE A 291 10.37 -6.86 -0.91
CA PHE A 291 11.82 -6.74 -1.03
C PHE A 291 12.51 -8.11 -0.90
N TYR A 292 12.15 -8.92 0.10
CA TYR A 292 12.66 -10.28 0.23
C TYR A 292 12.18 -11.20 -0.88
N PHE A 293 10.93 -11.07 -1.33
CA PHE A 293 10.32 -11.90 -2.35
C PHE A 293 10.96 -11.70 -3.73
N TRP A 294 11.09 -10.44 -4.18
CA TRP A 294 11.64 -10.11 -5.50
C TRP A 294 13.15 -9.85 -5.51
N TRP A 295 13.86 -10.01 -4.39
CA TRP A 295 15.31 -9.83 -4.35
C TRP A 295 16.06 -10.63 -5.41
N PRO A 296 15.75 -11.92 -5.67
CA PRO A 296 16.40 -12.69 -6.73
C PRO A 296 16.16 -12.08 -8.12
N LYS A 297 14.98 -11.51 -8.40
CA LYS A 297 14.71 -10.81 -9.66
C LYS A 297 15.54 -9.54 -9.80
N LEU A 298 15.79 -8.82 -8.71
CA LEU A 298 16.56 -7.58 -8.72
C LEU A 298 18.07 -7.82 -8.85
N THR A 299 18.59 -8.91 -8.27
CA THR A 299 20.04 -9.08 -8.06
C THR A 299 20.60 -10.40 -8.58
N GLY A 300 19.76 -11.35 -8.94
CA GLY A 300 20.16 -12.72 -9.27
C GLY A 300 20.61 -13.54 -8.06
N ARG A 301 20.31 -13.13 -6.83
CA ARG A 301 20.79 -13.78 -5.59
C ARG A 301 19.69 -13.82 -4.56
N MET A 302 19.74 -14.80 -3.62
CA MET A 302 18.84 -14.86 -2.48
C MET A 302 19.42 -14.10 -1.28
N LEU A 303 18.51 -13.50 -0.48
CA LEU A 303 18.83 -13.07 0.88
C LEU A 303 18.86 -14.27 1.83
N ASP A 304 19.65 -14.14 2.91
CA ASP A 304 19.77 -15.19 3.91
C ASP A 304 18.54 -15.21 4.84
N GLU A 305 17.90 -16.36 4.95
CA GLU A 305 16.66 -16.54 5.71
C GLU A 305 16.85 -16.28 7.23
N LYS A 306 17.98 -16.67 7.80
CA LYS A 306 18.23 -16.45 9.23
C LYS A 306 18.23 -14.95 9.55
N TRP A 307 18.96 -14.17 8.77
CA TRP A 307 19.03 -12.72 8.98
C TRP A 307 17.72 -12.03 8.61
N GLY A 308 16.99 -12.55 7.63
CA GLY A 308 15.64 -12.10 7.28
C GLY A 308 14.67 -12.26 8.45
N LYS A 309 14.68 -13.43 9.10
CA LYS A 309 13.83 -13.70 10.27
C LYS A 309 14.23 -12.88 11.50
N VAL A 310 15.53 -12.64 11.72
CA VAL A 310 16.00 -11.74 12.78
C VAL A 310 15.50 -10.31 12.53
N HIS A 311 15.61 -9.81 11.31
CA HIS A 311 15.08 -8.49 10.92
C HIS A 311 13.57 -8.40 11.19
N PHE A 312 12.80 -9.39 10.72
CA PHE A 312 11.35 -9.42 10.92
C PHE A 312 10.98 -9.34 12.40
N TRP A 313 11.52 -10.21 13.25
CA TRP A 313 11.14 -10.27 14.65
C TRP A 313 11.53 -9.01 15.43
N LEU A 314 12.72 -8.45 15.16
CA LEU A 314 13.13 -7.20 15.79
C LEU A 314 12.20 -6.03 15.40
N LEU A 315 11.83 -5.92 14.11
CA LEU A 315 10.93 -4.89 13.64
C LEU A 315 9.52 -5.09 14.17
N PHE A 316 8.99 -6.30 14.10
CA PHE A 316 7.63 -6.62 14.57
C PHE A 316 7.47 -6.33 16.07
N ILE A 317 8.39 -6.80 16.91
CA ILE A 317 8.37 -6.54 18.35
C ILE A 317 8.56 -5.04 18.62
N GLY A 318 9.53 -4.40 17.96
CA GLY A 318 9.79 -2.98 18.11
C GLY A 318 8.59 -2.13 17.74
N PHE A 319 7.91 -2.46 16.64
CA PHE A 319 6.70 -1.77 16.18
C PHE A 319 5.57 -1.83 17.23
N HIS A 320 5.24 -3.04 17.70
CA HIS A 320 4.17 -3.20 18.69
C HIS A 320 4.55 -2.57 20.04
N THR A 321 5.80 -2.66 20.47
CA THR A 321 6.28 -1.99 21.69
C THR A 321 6.17 -0.46 21.56
N THR A 322 6.44 0.10 20.38
CA THR A 322 6.35 1.54 20.13
C THR A 322 4.89 2.02 20.12
N PHE A 323 4.07 1.43 19.25
CA PHE A 323 2.78 2.02 18.89
C PHE A 323 1.59 1.45 19.66
N LEU A 324 1.67 0.22 20.20
CA LEU A 324 0.56 -0.34 20.96
C LEU A 324 0.23 0.51 22.19
N VAL A 325 1.26 0.85 22.97
CA VAL A 325 1.10 1.65 24.20
C VAL A 325 0.58 3.07 23.94
N GLN A 326 0.77 3.61 22.73
CA GLN A 326 0.28 4.94 22.36
C GLN A 326 -1.25 5.01 22.28
N HIS A 327 -1.95 3.87 22.12
CA HIS A 327 -3.41 3.83 22.24
C HIS A 327 -3.84 4.19 23.68
N TRP A 328 -3.15 3.64 24.69
CA TRP A 328 -3.41 3.98 26.09
C TRP A 328 -3.06 5.42 26.40
N LEU A 329 -1.90 5.93 25.92
CA LEU A 329 -1.57 7.34 26.06
C LEU A 329 -2.69 8.25 25.52
N GLY A 330 -3.29 7.89 24.37
CA GLY A 330 -4.40 8.64 23.80
C GLY A 330 -5.67 8.55 24.62
N VAL A 331 -6.02 7.38 25.17
CA VAL A 331 -7.17 7.20 26.05
C VAL A 331 -7.01 7.96 27.38
N GLU A 332 -5.78 8.01 27.90
CA GLU A 332 -5.43 8.84 29.08
C GLU A 332 -5.41 10.35 28.76
N GLY A 333 -5.63 10.72 27.51
CA GLY A 333 -5.76 12.13 27.10
C GLY A 333 -4.47 12.81 26.68
N MET A 334 -3.36 12.09 26.46
CA MET A 334 -2.13 12.71 25.98
C MET A 334 -2.33 13.29 24.58
N PRO A 335 -2.22 14.62 24.39
CA PRO A 335 -2.30 15.23 23.06
C PRO A 335 -1.10 14.85 22.19
N ARG A 336 -1.33 14.74 20.89
CA ARG A 336 -0.22 14.60 19.92
C ARG A 336 0.50 15.93 19.70
N ARG A 337 1.75 15.89 19.21
CA ARG A 337 2.58 17.06 18.85
C ARG A 337 3.02 17.91 20.04
N TYR A 338 2.98 17.38 21.23
CA TYR A 338 3.55 18.02 22.41
C TYR A 338 5.03 17.65 22.51
N ALA A 339 5.85 18.66 22.82
CA ALA A 339 7.28 18.48 23.01
C ALA A 339 7.60 17.93 24.41
N ASP A 340 6.76 18.23 25.41
CA ASP A 340 6.95 17.84 26.81
C ASP A 340 5.62 17.74 27.54
N TYR A 341 5.60 17.13 28.74
CA TYR A 341 4.44 16.97 29.62
C TYR A 341 4.86 17.00 31.09
N LEU A 342 3.91 17.27 31.99
CA LEU A 342 4.20 17.37 33.40
C LEU A 342 4.40 15.99 34.04
N PRO A 343 5.33 15.83 35.02
CA PRO A 343 5.61 14.55 35.65
C PRO A 343 4.43 13.86 36.33
N ASN A 344 3.41 14.64 36.75
CA ASN A 344 2.21 14.17 37.42
C ASN A 344 1.07 13.77 36.46
N GLU A 345 1.22 13.91 35.16
CA GLU A 345 0.21 13.52 34.16
C GLU A 345 0.16 12.00 33.88
N GLY A 346 1.12 11.24 34.41
CA GLY A 346 1.13 9.77 34.31
C GLY A 346 1.64 9.18 32.97
N PHE A 347 2.03 10.00 32.02
CA PHE A 347 2.42 9.55 30.67
C PHE A 347 3.83 8.96 30.57
N THR A 348 4.68 9.12 31.59
CA THR A 348 6.11 8.83 31.53
C THR A 348 6.41 7.37 31.22
N LEU A 349 5.76 6.41 31.92
CA LEU A 349 6.01 4.99 31.71
C LEU A 349 5.69 4.55 30.28
N PHE A 350 4.55 4.94 29.73
CA PHE A 350 4.15 4.57 28.37
C PHE A 350 5.07 5.20 27.33
N ASN A 351 5.50 6.45 27.52
CA ASN A 351 6.47 7.09 26.64
C ASN A 351 7.85 6.41 26.70
N GLN A 352 8.29 5.94 27.86
CA GLN A 352 9.53 5.17 28.00
C GLN A 352 9.43 3.84 27.25
N ILE A 353 8.30 3.09 27.39
CA ILE A 353 8.08 1.84 26.66
C ILE A 353 8.08 2.11 25.15
N SER A 354 7.37 3.15 24.71
CA SER A 354 7.34 3.56 23.30
C SER A 354 8.74 3.89 22.76
N SER A 355 9.55 4.61 23.55
CA SER A 355 10.93 4.95 23.16
C SER A 355 11.83 3.72 23.04
N VAL A 356 11.74 2.75 23.98
CA VAL A 356 12.48 1.48 23.89
C VAL A 356 12.09 0.75 22.60
N GLY A 357 10.79 0.69 22.27
CA GLY A 357 10.30 0.13 21.01
C GLY A 357 10.90 0.81 19.79
N ALA A 358 10.95 2.15 19.79
CA ALA A 358 11.50 2.95 18.68
C ALA A 358 13.01 2.67 18.47
N PHE A 359 13.79 2.52 19.54
CA PHE A 359 15.19 2.10 19.42
C PHE A 359 15.32 0.69 18.85
N LEU A 360 14.43 -0.23 19.22
CA LEU A 360 14.42 -1.58 18.68
C LEU A 360 14.05 -1.59 17.19
N LEU A 361 13.08 -0.74 16.76
CA LEU A 361 12.75 -0.50 15.35
C LEU A 361 13.98 -0.03 14.57
N GLY A 362 14.70 0.99 15.09
CA GLY A 362 15.94 1.46 14.46
C GLY A 362 16.99 0.37 14.36
N ALA A 363 17.20 -0.39 15.44
CA ALA A 363 18.17 -1.49 15.49
C ALA A 363 17.82 -2.63 14.53
N SER A 364 16.53 -2.84 14.22
CA SER A 364 16.07 -3.88 13.29
C SER A 364 16.64 -3.72 11.87
N MET A 365 17.00 -2.51 11.49
CA MET A 365 17.60 -2.24 10.19
C MET A 365 19.02 -2.78 10.03
N LEU A 366 19.75 -3.00 11.14
CA LEU A 366 21.12 -3.50 11.10
C LEU A 366 21.22 -4.92 10.51
N PRO A 367 20.43 -5.94 10.95
CA PRO A 367 20.43 -7.24 10.31
C PRO A 367 19.97 -7.21 8.85
N PHE A 368 19.05 -6.29 8.46
CA PHE A 368 18.67 -6.12 7.07
C PHE A 368 19.84 -5.61 6.22
N MET A 369 20.50 -4.53 6.64
CA MET A 369 21.66 -3.97 5.95
C MET A 369 22.80 -5.00 5.82
N TYR A 370 23.05 -5.75 6.89
CA TYR A 370 24.02 -6.84 6.87
C TYR A 370 23.62 -7.95 5.89
N ASN A 371 22.35 -8.33 5.82
CA ASN A 371 21.85 -9.36 4.92
C ASN A 371 22.01 -8.93 3.45
N VAL A 372 21.66 -7.68 3.14
CA VAL A 372 21.89 -7.09 1.81
C VAL A 372 23.37 -7.08 1.44
N TRP A 373 24.24 -6.68 2.37
CA TRP A 373 25.68 -6.70 2.11
C TRP A 373 26.21 -8.13 1.92
N LYS A 374 25.79 -9.07 2.75
CA LYS A 374 26.15 -10.51 2.67
C LYS A 374 25.70 -11.12 1.34
N SER A 375 24.53 -10.76 0.85
CA SER A 375 23.96 -11.33 -0.38
C SER A 375 24.83 -11.14 -1.61
N ARG A 376 25.70 -10.11 -1.65
CA ARG A 376 26.67 -9.87 -2.73
C ARG A 376 27.61 -11.05 -2.97
N LYS A 377 27.82 -11.89 -1.95
CA LYS A 377 28.67 -13.09 -1.99
C LYS A 377 27.87 -14.40 -2.06
N SER A 378 26.55 -14.35 -2.02
CA SER A 378 25.69 -15.53 -2.16
C SER A 378 25.79 -16.11 -3.58
N PRO A 379 25.57 -17.41 -3.79
CA PRO A 379 25.51 -18.00 -5.11
C PRO A 379 24.47 -17.32 -5.99
N LEU A 380 24.71 -17.32 -7.31
CA LEU A 380 23.71 -16.89 -8.28
C LEU A 380 22.54 -17.88 -8.32
N VAL A 381 21.36 -17.37 -8.49
CA VAL A 381 20.16 -18.16 -8.78
C VAL A 381 20.20 -18.55 -10.25
N ASN A 382 20.11 -19.85 -10.54
CA ASN A 382 20.18 -20.41 -11.90
C ASN A 382 18.82 -20.96 -12.37
N VAL A 383 17.74 -20.54 -11.71
CA VAL A 383 16.35 -20.94 -12.05
C VAL A 383 15.49 -19.70 -12.15
N ASP A 384 14.41 -19.79 -12.91
CA ASP A 384 13.48 -18.67 -13.10
C ASP A 384 12.70 -18.37 -11.83
N ASP A 385 12.27 -19.41 -11.12
CA ASP A 385 11.52 -19.31 -9.88
C ASP A 385 12.24 -20.02 -8.71
N PRO A 386 13.02 -19.30 -7.89
CA PRO A 386 13.70 -19.90 -6.74
C PRO A 386 12.77 -20.25 -5.58
N TRP A 387 11.53 -19.78 -5.57
CA TRP A 387 10.53 -20.12 -4.56
C TRP A 387 9.77 -21.41 -4.92
N GLY A 388 9.78 -21.78 -6.20
CA GLY A 388 9.18 -22.99 -6.74
C GLY A 388 7.63 -22.99 -6.86
N TRP A 389 6.97 -21.87 -6.48
CA TRP A 389 5.52 -21.72 -6.51
C TRP A 389 5.08 -20.34 -7.01
N GLY A 390 5.98 -19.62 -7.69
CA GLY A 390 5.72 -18.32 -8.30
C GLY A 390 4.58 -18.39 -9.32
N ARG A 391 3.62 -17.48 -9.24
CA ARG A 391 2.41 -17.52 -10.08
C ARG A 391 2.43 -16.50 -11.20
N SER A 392 2.80 -15.29 -10.90
CA SER A 392 2.80 -14.17 -11.84
C SER A 392 3.94 -14.26 -12.85
N LEU A 393 3.78 -13.55 -13.96
CA LEU A 393 4.57 -13.71 -15.19
C LEU A 393 6.09 -13.49 -15.00
N GLU A 394 6.50 -12.66 -14.04
CA GLU A 394 7.91 -12.41 -13.75
C GLU A 394 8.67 -13.66 -13.30
N TRP A 395 7.98 -14.67 -12.80
CA TRP A 395 8.59 -15.96 -12.41
C TRP A 395 8.79 -16.91 -13.58
N ALA A 396 8.39 -16.52 -14.81
CA ALA A 396 8.63 -17.25 -16.05
C ALA A 396 9.84 -16.71 -16.85
N THR A 397 10.75 -16.01 -16.21
CA THR A 397 11.98 -15.48 -16.81
C THR A 397 13.15 -15.56 -15.82
N SER A 398 14.37 -15.45 -16.30
CA SER A 398 15.60 -15.61 -15.49
C SER A 398 15.71 -14.64 -14.31
N CYS A 399 16.59 -14.96 -13.37
CA CYS A 399 16.95 -14.13 -12.21
C CYS A 399 18.42 -13.65 -12.34
N PRO A 400 18.70 -12.36 -12.66
CA PRO A 400 17.75 -11.29 -13.00
C PRO A 400 17.13 -11.47 -14.39
N PRO A 401 16.03 -10.75 -14.72
CA PRO A 401 15.45 -10.75 -16.05
C PRO A 401 16.40 -10.22 -17.11
N PRO A 402 16.30 -10.67 -18.38
CA PRO A 402 17.05 -10.08 -19.49
C PRO A 402 16.61 -8.63 -19.75
N ARG A 403 17.38 -7.89 -20.58
CA ARG A 403 17.15 -6.46 -20.84
C ARG A 403 15.72 -6.09 -21.23
N HIS A 404 15.03 -6.97 -21.93
CA HIS A 404 13.64 -6.77 -22.39
C HIS A 404 12.62 -7.61 -21.61
N ASN A 405 12.98 -8.02 -20.39
CA ASN A 405 12.22 -8.85 -19.44
C ASN A 405 12.09 -10.33 -19.85
N PHE A 406 11.92 -10.64 -21.11
CA PHE A 406 11.75 -12.01 -21.63
C PHE A 406 12.56 -12.22 -22.90
N ASP A 407 13.27 -13.35 -23.01
CA ASP A 407 13.83 -13.83 -24.25
C ASP A 407 12.74 -14.48 -25.12
N SER A 408 11.82 -15.18 -24.47
CA SER A 408 10.60 -15.72 -25.10
C SER A 408 9.42 -15.54 -24.13
N LEU A 409 8.30 -15.00 -24.59
CA LEU A 409 7.13 -14.79 -23.77
C LEU A 409 6.34 -16.09 -23.69
N PRO A 410 6.06 -16.65 -22.50
CA PRO A 410 5.24 -17.82 -22.35
C PRO A 410 3.79 -17.55 -22.75
N ARG A 411 3.05 -18.59 -23.10
CA ARG A 411 1.65 -18.47 -23.45
C ARG A 411 0.80 -18.19 -22.20
N ILE A 412 0.13 -17.05 -22.15
CA ILE A 412 -0.68 -16.60 -21.01
C ILE A 412 -2.12 -17.13 -21.18
N ARG A 413 -2.56 -18.01 -20.26
CA ARG A 413 -3.88 -18.65 -20.29
C ARG A 413 -4.71 -18.39 -19.03
N SER A 414 -4.06 -18.09 -17.90
CA SER A 414 -4.66 -17.81 -16.60
C SER A 414 -4.07 -16.54 -15.97
N GLU A 415 -4.46 -16.24 -14.75
CA GLU A 415 -3.84 -15.23 -13.87
C GLU A 415 -2.52 -15.70 -13.26
N SER A 416 -2.15 -16.97 -13.42
CA SER A 416 -0.95 -17.62 -12.87
C SER A 416 -0.02 -18.18 -13.94
N PRO A 417 0.42 -17.40 -14.96
CA PRO A 417 1.08 -17.93 -16.15
C PRO A 417 2.44 -18.59 -15.91
N ALA A 418 3.18 -18.20 -14.89
CA ALA A 418 4.44 -18.87 -14.54
C ALA A 418 4.18 -20.21 -13.85
N PHE A 419 3.16 -20.28 -13.01
CA PHE A 419 2.74 -21.52 -12.38
C PHE A 419 2.23 -22.54 -13.41
N ASP A 420 1.43 -22.10 -14.38
CA ASP A 420 0.96 -22.94 -15.50
C ASP A 420 2.13 -23.52 -16.31
N LEU A 421 3.22 -22.76 -16.44
CA LEU A 421 4.41 -23.20 -17.15
C LEU A 421 5.21 -24.23 -16.36
N HIS A 422 5.41 -24.00 -15.05
CA HIS A 422 6.28 -24.82 -14.21
C HIS A 422 5.58 -26.05 -13.62
N HIS A 423 4.26 -25.99 -13.46
CA HIS A 423 3.42 -27.03 -12.84
C HIS A 423 2.17 -27.35 -13.67
N PRO A 424 2.30 -27.75 -14.94
CA PRO A 424 1.15 -27.90 -15.86
C PRO A 424 0.12 -28.90 -15.37
N GLU A 425 0.53 -29.97 -14.70
CA GLU A 425 -0.38 -31.00 -14.19
C GLU A 425 -1.27 -30.44 -13.08
N ILE A 426 -0.67 -29.74 -12.09
CA ILE A 426 -1.39 -29.13 -10.96
C ILE A 426 -2.30 -28.01 -11.47
N ALA A 427 -1.82 -27.20 -12.42
CA ALA A 427 -2.60 -26.11 -13.01
C ALA A 427 -3.88 -26.62 -13.71
N LEU A 428 -3.81 -27.76 -14.37
CA LEU A 428 -4.98 -28.41 -14.99
C LEU A 428 -5.99 -28.90 -13.93
N GLU A 429 -5.53 -29.47 -12.83
CA GLU A 429 -6.39 -29.90 -11.72
C GLU A 429 -7.05 -28.69 -11.00
N GLU A 430 -6.30 -27.64 -10.73
CA GLU A 430 -6.82 -26.39 -10.15
C GLU A 430 -7.88 -25.76 -11.08
N TYR A 431 -7.63 -25.74 -12.38
CA TYR A 431 -8.57 -25.22 -13.38
C TYR A 431 -9.86 -26.06 -13.45
N ALA A 432 -9.74 -27.38 -13.49
CA ALA A 432 -10.89 -28.28 -13.49
C ALA A 432 -11.73 -28.15 -12.20
N SER A 433 -11.09 -28.02 -11.05
CA SER A 433 -11.74 -27.81 -9.75
C SER A 433 -12.52 -26.50 -9.69
N ASN A 434 -11.93 -25.41 -10.18
CA ASN A 434 -12.59 -24.09 -10.21
C ASN A 434 -13.78 -24.11 -11.18
N MET A 435 -13.65 -24.75 -12.34
CA MET A 435 -14.74 -24.95 -13.30
C MET A 435 -15.89 -25.76 -12.72
N ALA A 436 -15.59 -26.80 -11.93
CA ALA A 436 -16.63 -27.60 -11.27
C ALA A 436 -17.36 -26.79 -10.17
N ALA A 437 -16.67 -25.89 -9.48
CA ALA A 437 -17.26 -25.02 -8.48
C ALA A 437 -18.11 -23.88 -9.11
N GLU A 438 -17.72 -23.40 -10.30
CA GLU A 438 -18.50 -22.43 -11.08
C GLU A 438 -19.62 -23.12 -11.91
N GLY A 439 -19.47 -24.41 -12.22
CA GLY A 439 -20.30 -25.21 -13.13
C GLY A 439 -21.67 -25.60 -12.60
N GLU A 440 -22.05 -25.24 -11.37
CA GLU A 440 -23.46 -25.26 -10.98
C GLU A 440 -24.32 -24.24 -11.75
N PHE A 441 -23.71 -23.40 -12.61
CA PHE A 441 -24.39 -22.34 -13.35
C PHE A 441 -24.23 -22.38 -14.88
N ILE A 442 -23.40 -23.26 -15.49
CA ILE A 442 -23.17 -23.27 -16.93
C ILE A 442 -23.19 -24.72 -17.48
N ASP A 443 -24.00 -24.96 -18.53
CA ASP A 443 -24.21 -26.25 -19.21
C ASP A 443 -22.89 -26.94 -19.60
N ALA A 444 -22.73 -28.19 -19.13
CA ALA A 444 -21.49 -28.98 -19.21
C ALA A 444 -21.04 -29.37 -20.63
N GLY A 445 -21.84 -29.08 -21.67
CA GLY A 445 -21.60 -29.55 -23.05
C GLY A 445 -20.49 -28.81 -23.81
N GLU A 446 -20.23 -27.52 -23.50
CA GLU A 446 -19.23 -26.73 -24.24
C GLU A 446 -17.81 -26.77 -23.61
N HIS A 447 -17.68 -27.18 -22.37
CA HIS A 447 -16.45 -27.11 -21.62
C HIS A 447 -15.56 -28.33 -21.67
N THR A 448 -16.15 -29.52 -21.82
CA THR A 448 -15.40 -30.79 -22.03
C THR A 448 -14.52 -30.77 -23.27
N GLY A 449 -14.93 -30.05 -24.33
CA GLY A 449 -14.13 -29.87 -25.54
C GLY A 449 -12.88 -28.99 -25.34
N ARG A 450 -12.93 -28.01 -24.45
CA ARG A 450 -11.77 -27.11 -24.16
C ARG A 450 -10.74 -27.75 -23.24
N VAL A 451 -11.19 -28.52 -22.24
CA VAL A 451 -10.29 -29.28 -21.36
C VAL A 451 -9.62 -30.43 -22.13
N GLY A 452 -10.37 -31.15 -22.97
CA GLY A 452 -9.79 -32.17 -23.85
C GLY A 452 -8.74 -31.62 -24.82
N ALA A 453 -8.98 -30.44 -25.42
CA ALA A 453 -8.03 -29.79 -26.32
C ALA A 453 -6.76 -29.26 -25.58
N LEU A 454 -6.85 -28.95 -24.30
CA LEU A 454 -5.71 -28.57 -23.46
C LEU A 454 -4.87 -29.78 -23.05
N ILE A 455 -5.49 -30.93 -22.79
CA ILE A 455 -4.81 -32.19 -22.47
C ILE A 455 -4.09 -32.71 -23.73
N GLU A 456 -4.75 -32.74 -24.89
CA GLU A 456 -4.12 -33.12 -26.16
C GLU A 456 -2.91 -32.26 -26.55
N GLN A 457 -2.96 -30.96 -26.25
CA GLN A 457 -1.84 -30.06 -26.51
C GLN A 457 -0.68 -30.21 -25.50
N ALA A 458 -0.95 -30.61 -24.25
CA ALA A 458 0.08 -30.92 -23.27
C ALA A 458 0.81 -32.24 -23.62
N GLU A 459 0.09 -33.24 -24.08
CA GLU A 459 0.65 -34.52 -24.55
C GLU A 459 1.52 -34.37 -25.82
N HIS A 460 1.15 -33.50 -26.75
CA HIS A 460 1.95 -33.22 -27.95
C HIS A 460 3.25 -32.44 -27.65
N GLN A 461 3.31 -31.64 -26.61
CA GLN A 461 4.52 -30.91 -26.22
C GLN A 461 5.48 -31.72 -25.34
N GLY A 462 4.97 -32.71 -24.60
CA GLY A 462 5.79 -33.68 -23.84
C GLY A 462 6.50 -34.72 -24.73
N GLY A 463 6.03 -34.95 -25.96
CA GLY A 463 6.61 -35.91 -26.90
C GLY A 463 7.78 -35.41 -27.75
N GLU A 464 7.99 -34.12 -27.86
CA GLU A 464 9.09 -33.56 -28.67
C GLU A 464 10.40 -33.32 -27.90
N GLY A 465 10.41 -33.50 -26.55
CA GLY A 465 11.59 -33.32 -25.71
C GLY A 465 12.56 -34.52 -25.62
N ASP A 466 12.19 -35.70 -26.14
CA ASP A 466 12.99 -36.92 -25.94
C ASP A 466 13.78 -37.37 -27.18
N GLN A 467 13.90 -36.51 -28.20
CA GLN A 467 14.74 -36.78 -29.38
C GLN A 467 15.60 -35.56 -29.78
N ARG A 468 16.45 -35.09 -28.87
CA ARG A 468 17.69 -34.35 -29.26
C ARG A 468 18.74 -34.43 -28.17
#